data_e3839aed94da2b06da3b19c34eb1e6f8
#
_entry.id   e3839aed94da2b06da3b19c34eb1e6f8
#
_cell.length_a   1.000
_cell.length_b   1.000
_cell.length_c   1.000
_cell.angle_alpha   90.00
_cell.angle_beta   90.00
_cell.angle_gamma   90.00
#
_symmetry.space_group_name_H-M   'P 1'
#
loop_
_entity.id
_entity.type
_entity.pdbx_description
1 polymer ?
#
loop_
_entity_poly.entity_id
_entity_poly.type
_entity_poly.pdbx_seq_one_letter_code
_entity_poly.pdbx_strand_id
1 'polypeptide(L)'
;MAQWEHLGLKRAGGQPFPQPADKAYLLAPAGAEGPGFLMLQNFRVIMKYNPAEAYALAIGHFADRLRGGAPFVQPWPRQERVLSRAERLELQQLLAQRGFYRGTPDGQFGGETREALRGFQASIGAPADGFASSDVLERLRGR
;
A
#
# COMPACT_ATOMS: atom_id res chain seq x y z
N MET A 1 4.96 -18.11 0.95
CA MET A 1 4.30 -17.59 -0.28
C MET A 1 3.17 -18.47 -0.79
N ALA A 2 3.19 -19.78 -0.54
CA ALA A 2 2.09 -20.70 -0.94
C ALA A 2 0.68 -20.24 -0.49
N GLN A 3 0.55 -19.66 0.70
CA GLN A 3 -0.73 -19.11 1.15
C GLN A 3 -1.24 -17.96 0.28
N TRP A 4 -0.36 -17.13 -0.27
CA TRP A 4 -0.73 -16.04 -1.15
C TRP A 4 -1.24 -16.56 -2.51
N GLU A 5 -0.62 -17.65 -3.03
CA GLU A 5 -1.13 -18.33 -4.22
C GLU A 5 -2.52 -18.92 -3.99
N HIS A 6 -2.73 -19.54 -2.82
CA HIS A 6 -4.04 -20.09 -2.45
C HIS A 6 -5.12 -19.00 -2.35
N LEU A 7 -4.76 -17.80 -1.93
CA LEU A 7 -5.64 -16.63 -1.91
C LEU A 7 -5.83 -15.97 -3.29
N GLY A 8 -5.28 -16.59 -4.35
CA GLY A 8 -5.43 -16.11 -5.72
C GLY A 8 -4.37 -15.12 -6.19
N LEU A 9 -3.38 -14.78 -5.37
CA LEU A 9 -2.28 -13.92 -5.79
C LEU A 9 -1.41 -14.65 -6.82
N LYS A 10 -1.14 -13.99 -7.93
CA LYS A 10 -0.28 -14.51 -8.99
C LYS A 10 0.93 -13.62 -9.17
N ARG A 11 2.08 -14.23 -9.45
CA ARG A 11 3.27 -13.49 -9.85
C ARG A 11 3.04 -12.86 -11.24
N ALA A 12 3.63 -11.69 -11.47
CA ALA A 12 3.64 -11.07 -12.78
C ALA A 12 4.11 -12.06 -13.86
N GLY A 13 3.36 -12.17 -14.97
CA GLY A 13 3.60 -13.15 -16.01
C GLY A 13 3.11 -14.57 -15.71
N GLY A 14 2.35 -14.78 -14.63
CA GLY A 14 1.75 -16.07 -14.28
C GLY A 14 2.73 -17.15 -13.79
N GLN A 15 3.99 -16.78 -13.57
CA GLN A 15 5.00 -17.70 -13.06
C GLN A 15 4.74 -18.06 -11.59
N PRO A 16 5.10 -19.29 -11.15
CA PRO A 16 5.00 -19.64 -9.74
C PRO A 16 5.98 -18.84 -8.88
N PHE A 17 5.69 -18.72 -7.61
CA PHE A 17 6.63 -18.09 -6.66
C PHE A 17 7.84 -19.01 -6.44
N PRO A 18 9.07 -18.51 -6.59
CA PRO A 18 10.28 -19.36 -6.57
C PRO A 18 10.59 -19.99 -5.21
N GLN A 19 10.03 -19.44 -4.13
CA GLN A 19 10.27 -19.89 -2.75
C GLN A 19 8.95 -19.99 -1.97
N PRO A 20 8.13 -21.02 -2.22
CA PRO A 20 6.78 -21.15 -1.65
C PRO A 20 6.76 -21.22 -0.12
N ALA A 21 7.82 -21.70 0.51
CA ALA A 21 7.95 -21.80 1.97
C ALA A 21 8.24 -20.45 2.65
N ASP A 22 8.72 -19.45 1.92
CA ASP A 22 9.09 -18.16 2.50
C ASP A 22 7.88 -17.40 3.00
N LYS A 23 8.07 -16.75 4.16
CA LYS A 23 7.09 -15.80 4.70
C LYS A 23 7.23 -14.47 3.99
N ALA A 24 6.11 -13.97 3.48
CA ALA A 24 6.02 -12.67 2.83
C ALA A 24 4.82 -11.89 3.36
N TYR A 25 4.88 -10.56 3.30
CA TYR A 25 3.73 -9.71 3.48
C TYR A 25 3.47 -8.89 2.21
N LEU A 26 2.20 -8.57 1.99
CA LEU A 26 1.79 -7.77 0.84
C LEU A 26 2.01 -6.29 1.15
N LEU A 27 2.66 -5.61 0.22
CA LEU A 27 2.80 -4.16 0.20
C LEU A 27 2.16 -3.64 -1.09
N ALA A 28 1.19 -2.74 -0.96
CA ALA A 28 0.51 -2.07 -2.07
C ALA A 28 0.69 -0.55 -1.91
N PRO A 29 1.81 0.01 -2.35
CA PRO A 29 2.18 1.40 -2.06
C PRO A 29 1.29 2.43 -2.77
N ALA A 30 0.53 2.01 -3.75
CA ALA A 30 -0.46 2.83 -4.46
C ALA A 30 -1.87 2.23 -4.41
N GLY A 31 -2.17 1.48 -3.33
CA GLY A 31 -3.47 0.85 -3.14
C GLY A 31 -3.80 -0.24 -4.16
N ALA A 32 -5.09 -0.53 -4.32
CA ALA A 32 -5.59 -1.58 -5.20
C ALA A 32 -5.35 -1.29 -6.70
N GLU A 33 -5.22 -0.01 -7.07
CA GLU A 33 -5.00 0.43 -8.45
C GLU A 33 -3.53 0.32 -8.88
N GLY A 34 -2.61 0.15 -7.94
CA GLY A 34 -1.17 0.10 -8.18
C GLY A 34 -0.57 -1.30 -8.15
N PRO A 35 0.73 -1.42 -8.42
CA PRO A 35 1.43 -2.68 -8.33
C PRO A 35 1.50 -3.18 -6.88
N GLY A 36 1.20 -4.47 -6.67
CA GLY A 36 1.39 -5.17 -5.41
C GLY A 36 2.75 -5.88 -5.36
N PHE A 37 3.35 -5.91 -4.18
CA PHE A 37 4.65 -6.54 -3.95
C PHE A 37 4.58 -7.52 -2.77
N LEU A 38 5.15 -8.70 -2.93
CA LEU A 38 5.39 -9.61 -1.82
C LEU A 38 6.79 -9.38 -1.26
N MET A 39 6.83 -8.79 -0.08
CA MET A 39 8.07 -8.43 0.61
C MET A 39 8.60 -9.58 1.45
N LEU A 40 9.82 -10.00 1.14
CA LEU A 40 10.57 -11.03 1.83
C LEU A 40 11.47 -10.44 2.94
N GLN A 41 12.19 -11.32 3.62
CA GLN A 41 13.08 -10.94 4.73
C GLN A 41 14.11 -9.87 4.36
N ASN A 42 14.67 -9.93 3.14
CA ASN A 42 15.67 -8.95 2.68
C ASN A 42 15.12 -7.51 2.64
N PHE A 43 13.85 -7.33 2.34
CA PHE A 43 13.23 -6.01 2.41
C PHE A 43 13.31 -5.41 3.82
N ARG A 44 13.07 -6.22 4.85
CA ARG A 44 13.21 -5.78 6.24
C ARG A 44 14.64 -5.42 6.61
N VAL A 45 15.63 -6.09 6.00
CA VAL A 45 17.05 -5.76 6.20
C VAL A 45 17.36 -4.36 5.64
N ILE A 46 16.88 -4.07 4.43
CA ILE A 46 17.03 -2.72 3.82
C ILE A 46 16.34 -1.66 4.69
N MET A 47 15.13 -1.95 5.19
CA MET A 47 14.38 -1.06 6.07
C MET A 47 15.08 -0.76 7.42
N LYS A 48 16.00 -1.61 7.86
CA LYS A 48 16.84 -1.30 9.04
C LYS A 48 17.85 -0.19 8.75
N TYR A 49 18.33 -0.10 7.53
CA TYR A 49 19.22 0.96 7.10
C TYR A 49 18.49 2.29 6.86
N ASN A 50 17.36 2.21 6.14
CA ASN A 50 16.48 3.36 5.90
C ASN A 50 15.02 2.91 5.98
N PRO A 51 14.23 3.39 6.96
CA PRO A 51 12.86 2.93 7.21
C PRO A 51 11.82 3.43 6.17
N ALA A 52 12.24 4.13 5.12
CA ALA A 52 11.34 4.54 4.05
C ALA A 52 11.03 3.37 3.11
N GLU A 53 9.77 2.93 3.05
CA GLU A 53 9.31 1.85 2.15
C GLU A 53 9.66 2.12 0.69
N ALA A 54 9.51 3.37 0.23
CA ALA A 54 9.86 3.76 -1.14
C ALA A 54 11.34 3.57 -1.45
N TYR A 55 12.22 3.89 -0.49
CA TYR A 55 13.65 3.65 -0.63
C TYR A 55 13.95 2.15 -0.76
N ALA A 56 13.41 1.35 0.15
CA ALA A 56 13.65 -0.10 0.15
C ALA A 56 13.11 -0.77 -1.12
N LEU A 57 11.94 -0.35 -1.62
CA LEU A 57 11.39 -0.79 -2.91
C LEU A 57 12.31 -0.41 -4.08
N ALA A 58 12.78 0.82 -4.12
CA ALA A 58 13.67 1.30 -5.18
C ALA A 58 14.97 0.50 -5.24
N ILE A 59 15.60 0.26 -4.08
CA ILE A 59 16.83 -0.54 -3.99
C ILE A 59 16.58 -1.99 -4.41
N GLY A 60 15.51 -2.63 -3.93
CA GLY A 60 15.15 -4.00 -4.31
C GLY A 60 14.89 -4.13 -5.81
N HIS A 61 14.06 -3.24 -6.36
CA HIS A 61 13.76 -3.25 -7.79
C HIS A 61 14.99 -2.96 -8.65
N PHE A 62 15.83 -2.00 -8.26
CA PHE A 62 17.08 -1.71 -8.95
C PHE A 62 18.01 -2.92 -8.98
N ALA A 63 18.15 -3.62 -7.87
CA ALA A 63 18.93 -4.86 -7.81
C ALA A 63 18.38 -5.95 -8.74
N ASP A 64 17.05 -6.09 -8.83
CA ASP A 64 16.41 -7.04 -9.74
C ASP A 64 16.64 -6.62 -11.21
N ARG A 65 16.56 -5.34 -11.53
CA ARG A 65 16.84 -4.82 -12.87
C ARG A 65 18.28 -5.07 -13.31
N LEU A 66 19.25 -4.91 -12.42
CA LEU A 66 20.66 -5.22 -12.70
C LEU A 66 20.90 -6.70 -12.99
N ARG A 67 20.06 -7.60 -12.45
CA ARG A 67 20.09 -9.05 -12.73
C ARG A 67 19.27 -9.45 -13.96
N GLY A 68 18.78 -8.51 -14.74
CA GLY A 68 17.95 -8.75 -15.92
C GLY A 68 16.48 -8.95 -15.64
N GLY A 69 16.00 -8.64 -14.42
CA GLY A 69 14.57 -8.71 -14.07
C GLY A 69 13.73 -7.77 -14.94
N ALA A 70 12.48 -8.15 -15.19
CA ALA A 70 11.53 -7.37 -15.99
C ALA A 70 11.09 -6.07 -15.28
N PRO A 71 10.60 -5.05 -16.02
CA PRO A 71 9.94 -3.89 -15.42
C PRO A 71 8.63 -4.29 -14.73
N PHE A 72 8.03 -3.37 -14.00
CA PHE A 72 6.70 -3.57 -13.44
C PHE A 72 5.67 -3.83 -14.54
N VAL A 73 4.85 -4.85 -14.36
CA VAL A 73 3.78 -5.20 -15.31
C VAL A 73 2.59 -4.27 -15.13
N GLN A 74 2.21 -4.00 -13.87
CA GLN A 74 1.15 -3.07 -13.57
C GLN A 74 1.73 -1.65 -13.44
N PRO A 75 1.21 -0.67 -14.20
CA PRO A 75 1.68 0.70 -14.12
C PRO A 75 1.30 1.33 -12.78
N TRP A 76 2.06 2.32 -12.35
CA TRP A 76 1.68 3.19 -11.23
C TRP A 76 0.51 4.10 -11.65
N PRO A 77 -0.49 4.30 -10.76
CA PRO A 77 -1.57 5.24 -11.06
C PRO A 77 -1.00 6.66 -11.21
N ARG A 78 -1.09 7.21 -12.42
CA ARG A 78 -0.50 8.52 -12.74
C ARG A 78 -1.36 9.71 -12.32
N GLN A 79 -2.63 9.48 -12.05
CA GLN A 79 -3.59 10.52 -11.67
C GLN A 79 -3.67 10.73 -10.14
N GLU A 80 -3.13 9.80 -9.37
CA GLU A 80 -3.08 9.90 -7.92
C GLU A 80 -1.97 10.85 -7.49
N ARG A 81 -2.36 12.00 -6.94
CA ARG A 81 -1.42 12.91 -6.30
C ARG A 81 -1.22 12.53 -4.84
N VAL A 82 -0.03 12.75 -4.35
CA VAL A 82 0.29 12.58 -2.94
C VAL A 82 -0.45 13.65 -2.13
N LEU A 83 -1.19 13.25 -1.11
CA LEU A 83 -1.83 14.17 -0.18
C LEU A 83 -0.78 14.98 0.59
N SER A 84 -0.96 16.28 0.65
CA SER A 84 -0.17 17.17 1.51
C SER A 84 -0.37 16.81 2.99
N ARG A 85 0.50 17.32 3.86
CA ARG A 85 0.35 17.10 5.30
C ARG A 85 -0.99 17.64 5.83
N ALA A 86 -1.42 18.78 5.33
CA ALA A 86 -2.70 19.38 5.70
C ALA A 86 -3.89 18.49 5.29
N GLU A 87 -3.86 17.95 4.08
CA GLU A 87 -4.91 17.04 3.59
C GLU A 87 -4.91 15.70 4.33
N ARG A 88 -3.75 15.20 4.74
CA ARG A 88 -3.68 14.00 5.57
C ARG A 88 -4.28 14.22 6.96
N LEU A 89 -4.02 15.40 7.54
CA LEU A 89 -4.62 15.79 8.81
C LEU A 89 -6.15 15.92 8.66
N GLU A 90 -6.63 16.60 7.63
CA GLU A 90 -8.05 16.73 7.32
C GLU A 90 -8.72 15.36 7.14
N LEU A 91 -8.07 14.46 6.40
CA LEU A 91 -8.59 13.09 6.19
C LEU A 91 -8.78 12.35 7.52
N GLN A 92 -7.81 12.41 8.44
CA GLN A 92 -7.95 11.81 9.76
C GLN A 92 -9.08 12.46 10.57
N GLN A 93 -9.23 13.79 10.51
CA GLN A 93 -10.33 14.51 11.16
C GLN A 93 -11.70 14.07 10.63
N LEU A 94 -11.84 13.96 9.31
CA LEU A 94 -13.07 13.51 8.67
C LEU A 94 -13.39 12.04 9.02
N LEU A 95 -12.39 11.17 9.07
CA LEU A 95 -12.55 9.79 9.53
C LEU A 95 -12.97 9.72 11.00
N ALA A 96 -12.43 10.59 11.85
CA ALA A 96 -12.81 10.67 13.25
C ALA A 96 -14.25 11.17 13.41
N GLN A 97 -14.66 12.21 12.68
CA GLN A 97 -16.03 12.71 12.68
C GLN A 97 -17.05 11.64 12.26
N ARG A 98 -16.67 10.73 11.37
CA ARG A 98 -17.50 9.61 10.92
C ARG A 98 -17.38 8.35 11.79
N GLY A 99 -16.59 8.40 12.86
CA GLY A 99 -16.44 7.31 13.83
C GLY A 99 -15.51 6.18 13.42
N PHE A 100 -14.77 6.32 12.31
CA PHE A 100 -13.82 5.30 11.85
C PHE A 100 -12.44 5.42 12.50
N TYR A 101 -12.01 6.63 12.86
CA TYR A 101 -10.70 6.88 13.47
C TYR A 101 -10.85 7.28 14.94
N ARG A 102 -10.08 6.62 15.82
CA ARG A 102 -10.12 6.87 17.27
C ARG A 102 -8.86 7.52 17.82
N GLY A 103 -7.81 7.60 17.00
CA GLY A 103 -6.55 8.24 17.37
C GLY A 103 -6.63 9.76 17.33
N THR A 104 -5.52 10.42 17.68
CA THR A 104 -5.37 11.87 17.54
C THR A 104 -4.91 12.20 16.11
N PRO A 105 -5.65 13.03 15.35
CA PRO A 105 -5.22 13.45 14.03
C PRO A 105 -3.89 14.24 14.10
N ASP A 106 -2.85 13.73 13.42
CA ASP A 106 -1.49 14.30 13.40
C ASP A 106 -0.90 14.46 11.99
N GLY A 107 -1.66 14.01 10.98
CA GLY A 107 -1.24 14.00 9.57
C GLY A 107 -0.21 12.90 9.25
N GLN A 108 0.07 11.97 10.19
CA GLN A 108 0.93 10.82 9.96
C GLN A 108 0.07 9.57 9.77
N PHE A 109 0.33 8.82 8.69
CA PHE A 109 -0.43 7.63 8.36
C PHE A 109 0.24 6.38 8.90
N GLY A 110 -0.23 5.93 10.05
CA GLY A 110 0.14 4.67 10.69
C GLY A 110 -0.87 3.55 10.45
N GLY A 111 -0.73 2.47 11.21
CA GLY A 111 -1.63 1.30 11.15
C GLY A 111 -3.08 1.66 11.46
N GLU A 112 -3.32 2.48 12.48
CA GLU A 112 -4.66 2.92 12.88
C GLU A 112 -5.38 3.72 11.79
N THR A 113 -4.65 4.62 11.12
CA THR A 113 -5.22 5.40 10.01
C THR A 113 -5.57 4.49 8.83
N ARG A 114 -4.71 3.51 8.51
CA ARG A 114 -4.99 2.53 7.45
C ARG A 114 -6.22 1.67 7.77
N GLU A 115 -6.39 1.27 9.03
CA GLU A 115 -7.55 0.51 9.45
C GLU A 115 -8.84 1.34 9.37
N ALA A 116 -8.81 2.58 9.82
CA ALA A 116 -9.91 3.53 9.70
C ALA A 116 -10.32 3.75 8.23
N LEU A 117 -9.31 3.89 7.33
CA LEU A 117 -9.54 3.98 5.90
C LEU A 117 -10.23 2.75 5.33
N ARG A 118 -9.78 1.53 5.69
CA ARG A 118 -10.43 0.29 5.26
C ARG A 118 -11.89 0.23 5.71
N GLY A 119 -12.16 0.60 6.96
CA GLY A 119 -13.54 0.67 7.47
C GLY A 119 -14.40 1.62 6.67
N PHE A 120 -13.91 2.82 6.38
CA PHE A 120 -14.63 3.79 5.58
C PHE A 120 -14.81 3.31 4.12
N GLN A 121 -13.75 2.84 3.47
CA GLN A 121 -13.80 2.32 2.10
C GLN A 121 -14.83 1.17 1.97
N ALA A 122 -14.83 0.22 2.92
CA ALA A 122 -15.82 -0.85 2.96
C ALA A 122 -17.25 -0.31 3.09
N SER A 123 -17.47 0.72 3.91
CA SER A 123 -18.80 1.32 4.13
C SER A 123 -19.40 1.98 2.88
N ILE A 124 -18.54 2.40 1.94
CA ILE A 124 -18.95 3.00 0.66
C ILE A 124 -18.84 2.04 -0.53
N GLY A 125 -18.58 0.73 -0.27
CA GLY A 125 -18.44 -0.27 -1.33
C GLY A 125 -17.19 -0.13 -2.20
N ALA A 126 -16.18 0.62 -1.73
CA ALA A 126 -14.89 0.75 -2.41
C ALA A 126 -13.91 -0.37 -1.97
N PRO A 127 -12.85 -0.66 -2.76
CA PRO A 127 -11.79 -1.58 -2.34
C PRO A 127 -11.18 -1.13 -1.00
N ALA A 128 -11.25 -1.99 0.03
CA ALA A 128 -10.80 -1.69 1.39
C ALA A 128 -9.29 -1.92 1.53
N ASP A 129 -8.48 -1.20 0.76
CA ASP A 129 -7.02 -1.32 0.72
C ASP A 129 -6.29 -0.49 1.80
N GLY A 130 -6.99 0.47 2.41
CA GLY A 130 -6.42 1.39 3.39
C GLY A 130 -5.51 2.44 2.79
N PHE A 131 -5.57 2.64 1.46
CA PHE A 131 -4.80 3.67 0.77
C PHE A 131 -5.52 5.02 0.82
N ALA A 132 -4.80 6.06 1.16
CA ALA A 132 -5.32 7.43 1.25
C ALA A 132 -5.16 8.16 -0.08
N SER A 133 -6.07 7.91 -1.01
CA SER A 133 -6.11 8.59 -2.29
C SER A 133 -6.78 9.97 -2.21
N SER A 134 -6.55 10.80 -3.24
CA SER A 134 -7.30 12.05 -3.40
C SER A 134 -8.80 11.80 -3.57
N ASP A 135 -9.18 10.72 -4.26
CA ASP A 135 -10.59 10.32 -4.41
C ASP A 135 -11.25 9.98 -3.07
N VAL A 136 -10.55 9.24 -2.21
CA VAL A 136 -11.06 8.93 -0.85
C VAL A 136 -11.27 10.20 -0.04
N LEU A 137 -10.38 11.19 -0.14
CA LEU A 137 -10.54 12.47 0.55
C LEU A 137 -11.77 13.24 0.04
N GLU A 138 -11.99 13.29 -1.28
CA GLU A 138 -13.18 13.95 -1.86
C GLU A 138 -14.48 13.27 -1.42
N ARG A 139 -14.53 11.94 -1.40
CA ARG A 139 -15.67 11.19 -0.87
C ARG A 139 -15.91 11.45 0.63
N LEU A 140 -14.83 11.60 1.40
CA LEU A 140 -14.93 12.01 2.81
C LEU A 140 -15.43 13.45 2.98
N ARG A 141 -15.14 14.35 2.03
CA ARG A 141 -15.69 15.71 1.98
C ARG A 141 -17.18 15.74 1.59
N GLY A 142 -17.71 14.63 1.06
CA GLY A 142 -19.10 14.54 0.58
C GLY A 142 -19.28 15.05 -0.85
N ARG A 143 -18.22 15.00 -1.63
CA ARG A 143 -18.19 15.40 -3.04
C ARG A 143 -18.13 14.21 -3.97
#